data_bf39de4a87b480a6f8e1d625bf70a3e8
#
_entry.id   bf39de4a87b480a6f8e1d625bf70a3e8
#
_cell.length_a   1.000
_cell.length_b   1.000
_cell.length_c   1.000
_cell.angle_alpha   90.00
_cell.angle_beta   90.00
_cell.angle_gamma   90.00
#
_symmetry.space_group_name_H-M   'P 1'
#
loop_
_entity.id
_entity.type
_entity.pdbx_description
1 polymer ?
#
loop_
_entity_poly.entity_id
_entity_poly.type
_entity_poly.pdbx_seq_one_letter_code
_entity_poly.pdbx_strand_id
1 'polypeptide(L)'
;PRLISSAASDVYKRQAISNGLIASIGKNLENNNSSLEIDGTNKHLTAGIIDEHSHIAASSINESGHNSSAEVTIEDVVNPNDISIYRTLSGGVTTIQILHGSANPIGGQSAIIKLKWGETAENMLMKDAAKFIKFALGENVKQSNWSSYSRFPQSRMGVEQVYVDFFQRAKEYGKKWENYNTLSKRQKSKTPKPRYDIEMEVVWEILRGERHISCHSYVQSEINMLMKVAESFGIKINTFTHILEGYKVATKMAKHGAGGGSFSDWWAYKYEVIDAIPYNGPILSEAGVTVAYNSDNAEMIRRLNQEAAKAVKYGGLSEEEAWKYVTLNPAKLLRIDDKVGSIATGKHADLA
;
A
#
# COMPACT_ATOMS: atom_id res chain seq x y z
N PRO A 1 14.90 29.86 3.63
CA PRO A 1 14.91 28.79 4.59
C PRO A 1 14.34 27.58 3.92
N ARG A 2 15.20 26.63 3.52
CA ARG A 2 14.74 25.33 3.08
C ARG A 2 14.17 24.63 4.32
N LEU A 3 12.87 24.47 4.39
CA LEU A 3 12.24 23.46 5.23
C LEU A 3 12.72 22.11 4.72
N ILE A 4 13.79 21.62 5.28
CA ILE A 4 14.22 20.23 5.10
C ILE A 4 13.25 19.41 5.95
N SER A 5 12.17 18.93 5.35
CA SER A 5 11.38 17.86 5.92
C SER A 5 12.21 16.60 5.71
N SER A 6 13.21 16.39 6.54
CA SER A 6 14.02 15.19 6.43
C SER A 6 13.26 14.00 6.97
N ALA A 7 13.07 13.00 6.13
CA ALA A 7 12.88 11.63 6.59
C ALA A 7 14.16 11.11 7.31
N ALA A 8 15.27 11.86 7.21
CA ALA A 8 16.54 11.58 7.83
C ALA A 8 16.62 12.12 9.27
N SER A 9 17.45 11.48 10.05
CA SER A 9 17.71 11.80 11.45
C SER A 9 18.12 13.26 11.67
N ASP A 10 17.51 13.93 12.62
CA ASP A 10 17.93 15.24 13.08
C ASP A 10 18.83 15.06 14.32
N VAL A 11 20.10 14.84 14.09
CA VAL A 11 21.10 14.49 15.11
C VAL A 11 21.25 15.56 16.22
N TYR A 12 20.70 16.74 16.01
CA TYR A 12 20.89 17.90 16.91
C TYR A 12 19.59 18.45 17.52
N LYS A 13 18.48 17.77 17.38
CA LYS A 13 17.21 18.22 17.90
C LYS A 13 16.60 17.24 18.90
N ARG A 14 15.92 17.79 19.89
CA ARG A 14 15.08 17.04 20.82
C ARG A 14 13.64 17.02 20.31
N GLN A 15 12.91 15.98 20.65
CA GLN A 15 11.47 15.85 20.40
C GLN A 15 10.76 15.70 21.75
N ALA A 16 9.72 16.50 21.96
CA ALA A 16 8.78 16.27 23.03
C ALA A 16 7.56 15.50 22.48
N ILE A 17 7.20 14.45 23.19
CA ILE A 17 6.06 13.58 22.84
C ILE A 17 5.00 13.74 23.92
N SER A 18 3.76 13.94 23.49
CA SER A 18 2.59 14.01 24.37
C SER A 18 1.41 13.31 23.72
N ASN A 19 0.75 12.44 24.47
CA ASN A 19 -0.40 11.67 23.99
C ASN A 19 -0.15 10.90 22.67
N GLY A 20 1.07 10.35 22.51
CA GLY A 20 1.45 9.62 21.31
C GLY A 20 1.73 10.47 20.07
N LEU A 21 1.73 11.82 20.20
CA LEU A 21 2.03 12.75 19.11
C LEU A 21 3.35 13.48 19.38
N ILE A 22 4.03 13.87 18.30
CA ILE A 22 5.18 14.78 18.36
C ILE A 22 4.65 16.16 18.67
N ALA A 23 4.80 16.62 19.92
CA ALA A 23 4.29 17.90 20.38
C ALA A 23 5.19 19.06 19.95
N SER A 24 6.51 18.89 20.00
CA SER A 24 7.47 19.90 19.55
C SER A 24 8.81 19.31 19.15
N ILE A 25 9.55 20.05 18.33
CA ILE A 25 10.89 19.72 17.86
C ILE A 25 11.77 20.95 18.03
N GLY A 26 12.93 20.83 18.69
CA GLY A 26 13.83 21.96 18.91
C GLY A 26 15.19 21.56 19.46
N LYS A 27 16.20 22.47 19.35
CA LYS A 27 17.55 22.21 19.85
C LYS A 27 17.63 22.25 21.39
N ASN A 28 16.84 23.10 22.01
CA ASN A 28 16.90 23.40 23.45
C ASN A 28 15.52 23.22 24.09
N LEU A 29 14.91 22.04 23.88
CA LEU A 29 13.68 21.73 24.61
C LEU A 29 14.04 21.43 26.07
N GLU A 30 13.45 22.18 26.99
CA GLU A 30 13.57 21.93 28.42
C GLU A 30 12.71 20.71 28.81
N ASN A 31 13.24 19.92 29.73
CA ASN A 31 12.48 18.84 30.34
C ASN A 31 11.50 19.40 31.37
N ASN A 32 10.26 19.63 30.98
CA ASN A 32 9.21 20.13 31.86
C ASN A 32 8.43 18.93 32.48
N ASN A 33 9.09 18.20 33.41
CA ASN A 33 8.48 17.06 34.14
C ASN A 33 7.99 15.90 33.26
N SER A 34 8.73 15.53 32.19
CA SER A 34 8.43 14.34 31.42
C SER A 34 8.60 13.08 32.27
N SER A 35 7.71 12.13 32.11
CA SER A 35 7.76 10.82 32.80
C SER A 35 8.91 9.92 32.33
N LEU A 36 9.42 10.16 31.11
CA LEU A 36 10.52 9.44 30.50
C LEU A 36 11.38 10.40 29.66
N GLU A 37 12.69 10.33 29.83
CA GLU A 37 13.67 10.96 28.95
C GLU A 37 14.57 9.87 28.37
N ILE A 38 14.72 9.87 27.03
CA ILE A 38 15.60 8.93 26.32
C ILE A 38 16.80 9.70 25.81
N ASP A 39 18.00 9.34 26.28
CA ASP A 39 19.25 9.87 25.75
C ASP A 39 19.58 9.26 24.39
N GLY A 40 19.42 10.06 23.34
CA GLY A 40 19.76 9.72 21.96
C GLY A 40 21.15 10.14 21.52
N THR A 41 22.06 10.49 22.45
CA THR A 41 23.43 10.91 22.11
C THR A 41 24.14 9.85 21.26
N ASN A 42 24.70 10.25 20.12
CA ASN A 42 25.33 9.35 19.12
C ASN A 42 24.37 8.31 18.50
N LYS A 43 23.08 8.56 18.53
CA LYS A 43 22.06 7.76 17.85
C LYS A 43 21.42 8.59 16.72
N HIS A 44 20.83 7.88 15.79
CA HIS A 44 19.97 8.47 14.76
C HIS A 44 18.52 8.19 15.13
N LEU A 45 17.70 9.25 15.16
CA LEU A 45 16.26 9.13 15.34
C LEU A 45 15.59 9.32 13.98
N THR A 46 14.76 8.37 13.58
CA THR A 46 14.03 8.42 12.32
C THR A 46 12.53 8.26 12.55
N ALA A 47 11.72 8.65 11.58
CA ALA A 47 10.35 8.17 11.52
C ALA A 47 10.37 6.64 11.37
N GLY A 48 9.42 5.98 11.97
CA GLY A 48 9.26 4.54 11.84
C GLY A 48 9.13 4.12 10.37
N ILE A 49 9.74 3.01 10.04
CA ILE A 49 9.68 2.41 8.70
C ILE A 49 8.25 1.94 8.44
N ILE A 50 7.80 2.08 7.20
CA ILE A 50 6.47 1.68 6.74
C ILE A 50 6.62 0.70 5.58
N ASP A 51 5.95 -0.45 5.68
CA ASP A 51 5.87 -1.41 4.58
C ASP A 51 4.50 -1.33 3.91
N GLU A 52 4.46 -0.86 2.68
CA GLU A 52 3.20 -0.70 1.93
C GLU A 52 2.67 -2.03 1.38
N HIS A 53 3.41 -3.13 1.53
CA HIS A 53 3.00 -4.46 1.08
C HIS A 53 3.53 -5.57 1.96
N SER A 54 2.69 -6.06 2.84
CA SER A 54 3.03 -7.12 3.79
C SER A 54 1.93 -8.18 3.88
N HIS A 55 2.34 -9.37 4.34
CA HIS A 55 1.46 -10.49 4.65
C HIS A 55 1.67 -11.05 6.06
N ILE A 56 2.45 -10.35 6.92
CA ILE A 56 2.57 -10.70 8.35
C ILE A 56 1.33 -10.24 9.12
N ALA A 57 1.22 -10.67 10.36
CA ALA A 57 0.10 -10.35 11.25
C ALA A 57 -1.28 -10.78 10.71
N ALA A 58 -1.32 -11.73 9.79
CA ALA A 58 -2.54 -12.34 9.29
C ALA A 58 -2.29 -13.78 8.86
N SER A 59 -3.35 -14.58 8.79
CA SER A 59 -3.28 -15.96 8.32
C SER A 59 -4.38 -16.24 7.32
N SER A 60 -4.10 -17.11 6.34
CA SER A 60 -5.10 -17.50 5.31
C SER A 60 -5.65 -16.32 4.52
N ILE A 61 -4.76 -15.52 3.96
CA ILE A 61 -5.05 -14.25 3.30
C ILE A 61 -5.63 -14.36 1.88
N ASN A 62 -5.79 -15.56 1.34
CA ASN A 62 -6.24 -15.79 -0.03
C ASN A 62 -7.65 -16.36 -0.09
N GLU A 63 -8.60 -15.59 -0.60
CA GLU A 63 -9.91 -16.10 -1.04
C GLU A 63 -9.89 -16.17 -2.56
N SER A 64 -9.56 -17.34 -3.11
CA SER A 64 -9.19 -17.51 -4.53
C SER A 64 -10.20 -18.26 -5.39
N GLY A 65 -11.35 -18.63 -4.83
CA GLY A 65 -12.37 -19.44 -5.52
C GLY A 65 -13.00 -18.76 -6.73
N HIS A 66 -13.05 -17.44 -6.74
CA HIS A 66 -13.61 -16.62 -7.80
C HIS A 66 -12.57 -15.68 -8.42
N ASN A 67 -12.92 -15.06 -9.56
CA ASN A 67 -12.10 -14.03 -10.20
C ASN A 67 -12.16 -12.67 -9.48
N SER A 68 -13.11 -12.51 -8.57
CA SER A 68 -13.19 -11.42 -7.62
C SER A 68 -13.57 -11.96 -6.24
N SER A 69 -12.98 -11.39 -5.21
CA SER A 69 -13.31 -11.58 -3.80
C SER A 69 -13.33 -10.23 -3.07
N ALA A 70 -13.85 -9.20 -3.74
CA ALA A 70 -13.88 -7.83 -3.22
C ALA A 70 -14.69 -7.70 -1.90
N GLU A 71 -15.59 -8.65 -1.63
CA GLU A 71 -16.42 -8.70 -0.42
C GLU A 71 -15.68 -9.09 0.85
N VAL A 72 -14.50 -9.75 0.76
CA VAL A 72 -13.74 -10.14 1.96
C VAL A 72 -12.79 -9.03 2.40
N THR A 73 -12.46 -9.01 3.69
CA THR A 73 -11.53 -8.03 4.26
C THR A 73 -10.45 -8.70 5.11
N ILE A 74 -9.23 -8.18 4.98
CA ILE A 74 -8.09 -8.60 5.81
C ILE A 74 -8.32 -8.25 7.29
N GLU A 75 -9.13 -7.26 7.60
CA GLU A 75 -9.42 -6.88 9.00
C GLU A 75 -9.94 -8.06 9.83
N ASP A 76 -10.69 -8.99 9.20
CA ASP A 76 -11.29 -10.15 9.86
C ASP A 76 -10.26 -11.24 10.25
N VAL A 77 -9.06 -11.19 9.69
CA VAL A 77 -8.02 -12.23 9.88
C VAL A 77 -6.72 -11.66 10.46
N VAL A 78 -6.73 -10.45 11.01
CA VAL A 78 -5.58 -9.88 11.71
C VAL A 78 -5.24 -10.72 12.93
N ASN A 79 -4.01 -11.23 12.99
CA ASN A 79 -3.49 -12.03 14.10
C ASN A 79 -2.50 -11.21 14.95
N PRO A 80 -2.91 -10.67 16.10
CA PRO A 80 -2.05 -9.87 16.96
C PRO A 80 -0.92 -10.68 17.65
N ASN A 81 -1.01 -12.00 17.64
CA ASN A 81 -0.04 -12.90 18.26
C ASN A 81 1.02 -13.43 17.28
N ASP A 82 1.04 -12.96 16.04
CA ASP A 82 2.08 -13.34 15.09
C ASP A 82 3.44 -12.80 15.55
N ILE A 83 4.37 -13.71 15.84
CA ILE A 83 5.73 -13.36 16.27
C ILE A 83 6.47 -12.46 15.27
N SER A 84 6.04 -12.45 14.01
CA SER A 84 6.60 -11.58 12.99
C SER A 84 6.41 -10.10 13.33
N ILE A 85 5.35 -9.73 14.07
CA ILE A 85 5.14 -8.37 14.59
C ILE A 85 6.32 -7.94 15.45
N TYR A 86 6.67 -8.75 16.46
CA TYR A 86 7.78 -8.46 17.37
C TYR A 86 9.12 -8.36 16.64
N ARG A 87 9.38 -9.33 15.73
CA ARG A 87 10.61 -9.34 14.93
C ARG A 87 10.71 -8.11 14.00
N THR A 88 9.59 -7.69 13.43
CA THR A 88 9.52 -6.56 12.51
C THR A 88 9.73 -5.24 13.23
N LEU A 89 9.15 -5.07 14.43
CA LEU A 89 9.41 -3.92 15.30
C LEU A 89 10.89 -3.75 15.61
N SER A 90 11.63 -4.85 15.81
CA SER A 90 13.08 -4.79 16.06
C SER A 90 13.89 -4.25 14.87
N GLY A 91 13.33 -4.23 13.68
CA GLY A 91 13.87 -3.61 12.47
C GLY A 91 13.43 -2.15 12.27
N GLY A 92 12.69 -1.57 13.22
CA GLY A 92 12.20 -0.19 13.15
C GLY A 92 10.95 0.00 12.31
N VAL A 93 10.28 -1.08 11.87
CA VAL A 93 9.01 -0.99 11.11
C VAL A 93 7.86 -0.82 12.09
N THR A 94 7.08 0.23 11.92
CA THR A 94 6.00 0.61 12.85
C THR A 94 4.60 0.51 12.24
N THR A 95 4.50 0.53 10.92
CA THR A 95 3.22 0.54 10.20
C THR A 95 3.33 -0.35 8.96
N ILE A 96 2.29 -1.12 8.69
CA ILE A 96 2.23 -1.97 7.50
C ILE A 96 0.84 -1.91 6.86
N GLN A 97 0.78 -2.11 5.54
CA GLN A 97 -0.44 -2.52 4.86
C GLN A 97 -0.46 -4.03 4.72
N ILE A 98 -1.47 -4.68 5.26
CA ILE A 98 -1.72 -6.10 5.03
C ILE A 98 -2.66 -6.26 3.85
N LEU A 99 -2.22 -7.04 2.87
CA LEU A 99 -2.92 -7.24 1.63
C LEU A 99 -3.43 -8.67 1.49
N HIS A 100 -4.56 -8.83 0.81
CA HIS A 100 -4.93 -10.11 0.21
C HIS A 100 -3.80 -10.57 -0.74
N GLY A 101 -3.52 -11.83 -0.83
CA GLY A 101 -2.53 -12.35 -1.78
C GLY A 101 -2.95 -12.15 -3.24
N SER A 102 -2.02 -12.33 -4.17
CA SER A 102 -2.27 -12.14 -5.61
C SER A 102 -2.89 -13.38 -6.28
N ALA A 103 -3.90 -14.00 -5.66
CA ALA A 103 -4.48 -15.26 -6.10
C ALA A 103 -5.55 -15.11 -7.19
N ASN A 104 -6.19 -13.95 -7.30
CA ASN A 104 -7.22 -13.60 -8.26
C ASN A 104 -7.08 -12.15 -8.74
N PRO A 105 -7.67 -11.77 -9.90
CA PRO A 105 -7.53 -10.41 -10.43
C PRO A 105 -8.00 -9.32 -9.47
N ILE A 106 -9.18 -9.51 -8.86
CA ILE A 106 -9.74 -8.64 -7.82
C ILE A 106 -9.73 -9.43 -6.53
N GLY A 107 -8.82 -9.10 -5.63
CA GLY A 107 -8.69 -9.70 -4.31
C GLY A 107 -9.51 -8.97 -3.26
N GLY A 108 -9.22 -9.25 -1.98
CA GLY A 108 -9.92 -8.68 -0.84
C GLY A 108 -9.49 -7.25 -0.48
N GLN A 109 -10.27 -6.66 0.40
CA GLN A 109 -10.01 -5.36 1.00
C GLN A 109 -8.81 -5.45 1.94
N SER A 110 -7.96 -4.42 1.94
CA SER A 110 -6.72 -4.39 2.73
C SER A 110 -6.93 -3.72 4.09
N ALA A 111 -6.03 -4.01 5.03
CA ALA A 111 -5.96 -3.34 6.32
C ALA A 111 -4.63 -2.58 6.46
N ILE A 112 -4.66 -1.39 7.05
CA ILE A 112 -3.46 -0.69 7.50
C ILE A 112 -3.41 -0.80 9.02
N ILE A 113 -2.29 -1.31 9.55
CA ILE A 113 -2.11 -1.50 10.98
C ILE A 113 -0.82 -0.84 11.48
N LYS A 114 -0.85 -0.41 12.73
CA LYS A 114 0.36 -0.13 13.50
C LYS A 114 0.82 -1.41 14.19
N LEU A 115 2.09 -1.70 14.10
CA LEU A 115 2.66 -2.83 14.81
C LEU A 115 2.79 -2.50 16.30
N LYS A 116 1.94 -3.13 17.12
CA LYS A 116 1.89 -2.94 18.57
C LYS A 116 1.86 -4.29 19.24
N TRP A 117 3.05 -4.82 19.55
CA TRP A 117 3.14 -6.12 20.21
C TRP A 117 2.43 -6.13 21.55
N GLY A 118 1.56 -7.10 21.77
CA GLY A 118 0.76 -7.25 22.99
C GLY A 118 -0.60 -6.56 22.97
N GLU A 119 -0.93 -5.83 21.89
CA GLU A 119 -2.25 -5.21 21.71
C GLU A 119 -3.23 -6.17 21.00
N THR A 120 -4.52 -5.81 21.04
CA THR A 120 -5.55 -6.51 20.27
C THR A 120 -5.52 -6.12 18.80
N ALA A 121 -6.07 -6.96 17.92
CA ALA A 121 -6.20 -6.66 16.51
C ALA A 121 -6.88 -5.30 16.25
N GLU A 122 -7.97 -5.01 16.99
CA GLU A 122 -8.72 -3.76 16.87
C GLU A 122 -7.90 -2.51 17.23
N ASN A 123 -6.97 -2.63 18.21
CA ASN A 123 -6.09 -1.55 18.64
C ASN A 123 -4.90 -1.33 17.70
N MET A 124 -4.61 -2.32 16.86
CA MET A 124 -3.60 -2.21 15.82
C MET A 124 -4.14 -1.54 14.56
N LEU A 125 -5.44 -1.70 14.23
CA LEU A 125 -6.05 -1.12 13.04
C LEU A 125 -5.99 0.42 13.04
N MET A 126 -5.59 0.99 11.91
CA MET A 126 -5.70 2.43 11.64
C MET A 126 -7.07 2.73 11.02
N LYS A 127 -8.11 2.81 11.87
CA LYS A 127 -9.52 2.95 11.44
C LYS A 127 -9.81 4.19 10.58
N ASP A 128 -9.01 5.24 10.74
CA ASP A 128 -9.14 6.49 9.98
C ASP A 128 -8.27 6.52 8.72
N ALA A 129 -7.65 5.41 8.35
CA ALA A 129 -6.86 5.32 7.12
C ALA A 129 -7.78 5.23 5.88
N ALA A 130 -7.23 5.63 4.74
CA ALA A 130 -7.92 5.44 3.46
C ALA A 130 -8.17 3.95 3.20
N LYS A 131 -9.26 3.65 2.50
CA LYS A 131 -9.64 2.27 2.15
C LYS A 131 -8.86 1.80 0.93
N PHE A 132 -8.36 0.58 0.99
CA PHE A 132 -7.65 -0.07 -0.12
C PHE A 132 -8.25 -1.43 -0.48
N ILE A 133 -7.91 -1.89 -1.67
CA ILE A 133 -8.23 -3.23 -2.18
C ILE A 133 -7.05 -3.76 -2.98
N LYS A 134 -6.81 -5.07 -2.88
CA LYS A 134 -5.80 -5.76 -3.68
C LYS A 134 -6.32 -6.09 -5.07
N PHE A 135 -5.62 -5.64 -6.09
CA PHE A 135 -5.72 -6.15 -7.45
C PHE A 135 -4.45 -6.92 -7.80
N ALA A 136 -4.50 -7.75 -8.82
CA ALA A 136 -3.32 -8.48 -9.26
C ALA A 136 -3.31 -8.76 -10.75
N LEU A 137 -2.11 -8.71 -11.31
CA LEU A 137 -1.74 -9.04 -12.68
C LEU A 137 -0.78 -10.26 -12.67
N GLY A 138 -0.25 -10.61 -13.82
CA GLY A 138 0.78 -11.62 -13.94
C GLY A 138 0.29 -13.04 -13.96
N GLU A 139 1.22 -13.94 -13.70
CA GLU A 139 0.95 -15.38 -13.77
C GLU A 139 0.10 -15.91 -12.62
N ASN A 140 0.16 -15.25 -11.45
CA ASN A 140 -0.55 -15.71 -10.27
C ASN A 140 -2.07 -15.75 -10.46
N VAL A 141 -2.63 -14.85 -11.24
CA VAL A 141 -4.09 -14.73 -11.45
C VAL A 141 -4.62 -15.52 -12.63
N LYS A 142 -3.74 -15.98 -13.53
CA LYS A 142 -4.09 -16.89 -14.63
C LYS A 142 -4.17 -18.31 -14.11
N GLN A 143 -5.28 -18.96 -14.34
CA GLN A 143 -5.48 -20.34 -13.88
C GLN A 143 -4.83 -21.41 -14.77
N SER A 144 -4.32 -21.03 -15.94
CA SER A 144 -3.64 -21.95 -16.86
C SER A 144 -2.39 -22.64 -16.29
N ASN A 145 -1.77 -22.05 -15.27
CA ASN A 145 -0.58 -22.62 -14.63
C ASN A 145 -0.91 -23.53 -13.42
N TRP A 146 -2.17 -23.70 -13.09
CA TRP A 146 -2.62 -24.45 -11.92
C TRP A 146 -3.33 -25.72 -12.36
N SER A 147 -2.75 -26.87 -12.09
CA SER A 147 -3.24 -28.18 -12.56
C SER A 147 -4.65 -28.55 -12.09
N SER A 148 -5.17 -27.91 -11.04
CA SER A 148 -6.45 -28.20 -10.42
C SER A 148 -7.52 -27.12 -10.59
N TYR A 149 -7.25 -26.06 -11.34
CA TYR A 149 -8.18 -24.94 -11.48
C TYR A 149 -8.79 -24.84 -12.88
N SER A 150 -10.10 -24.62 -12.92
CA SER A 150 -10.87 -24.39 -14.14
C SER A 150 -11.52 -23.01 -14.21
N ARG A 151 -11.15 -22.11 -13.30
CA ARG A 151 -11.72 -20.78 -13.19
C ARG A 151 -11.20 -19.85 -14.30
N PHE A 152 -12.06 -18.97 -14.81
CA PHE A 152 -11.66 -17.79 -15.59
C PHE A 152 -10.95 -16.77 -14.64
N PRO A 153 -9.89 -16.04 -15.10
CA PRO A 153 -9.28 -16.07 -16.43
C PRO A 153 -8.16 -17.12 -16.58
N GLN A 154 -7.90 -17.53 -17.82
CA GLN A 154 -6.81 -18.44 -18.19
C GLN A 154 -5.63 -17.74 -18.85
N SER A 155 -5.79 -16.47 -19.24
CA SER A 155 -4.79 -15.70 -19.99
C SER A 155 -4.79 -14.24 -19.57
N ARG A 156 -3.75 -13.48 -19.98
CA ARG A 156 -3.66 -12.03 -19.77
C ARG A 156 -4.82 -11.30 -20.44
N MET A 157 -5.32 -11.77 -21.58
CA MET A 157 -6.53 -11.24 -22.21
C MET A 157 -7.76 -11.38 -21.31
N GLY A 158 -7.91 -12.54 -20.68
CA GLY A 158 -9.00 -12.77 -19.72
C GLY A 158 -8.89 -11.90 -18.47
N VAL A 159 -7.68 -11.63 -17.97
CA VAL A 159 -7.44 -10.72 -16.83
C VAL A 159 -7.94 -9.31 -17.15
N GLU A 160 -7.65 -8.77 -18.33
CA GLU A 160 -8.16 -7.48 -18.78
C GLU A 160 -9.70 -7.45 -18.77
N GLN A 161 -10.33 -8.52 -19.29
CA GLN A 161 -11.80 -8.59 -19.34
C GLN A 161 -12.44 -8.67 -17.96
N VAL A 162 -11.80 -9.29 -16.97
CA VAL A 162 -12.29 -9.24 -15.58
C VAL A 162 -12.43 -7.80 -15.10
N TYR A 163 -11.40 -6.99 -15.28
CA TYR A 163 -11.45 -5.58 -14.84
C TYR A 163 -12.51 -4.78 -15.57
N VAL A 164 -12.59 -4.92 -16.89
CA VAL A 164 -13.59 -4.22 -17.72
C VAL A 164 -15.01 -4.60 -17.29
N ASP A 165 -15.28 -5.90 -17.11
CA ASP A 165 -16.60 -6.39 -16.71
C ASP A 165 -17.00 -5.89 -15.32
N PHE A 166 -16.12 -6.04 -14.33
CA PHE A 166 -16.42 -5.62 -12.97
C PHE A 166 -16.62 -4.11 -12.83
N PHE A 167 -15.80 -3.29 -13.47
CA PHE A 167 -16.01 -1.85 -13.48
C PHE A 167 -17.31 -1.45 -14.19
N GLN A 168 -17.67 -2.11 -15.29
CA GLN A 168 -18.93 -1.87 -15.97
C GLN A 168 -20.13 -2.25 -15.09
N ARG A 169 -20.11 -3.43 -14.48
CA ARG A 169 -21.15 -3.91 -13.57
C ARG A 169 -21.31 -2.99 -12.35
N ALA A 170 -20.21 -2.57 -11.75
CA ALA A 170 -20.24 -1.63 -10.62
C ALA A 170 -20.81 -0.27 -11.01
N LYS A 171 -20.48 0.24 -12.20
CA LYS A 171 -21.07 1.47 -12.76
C LYS A 171 -22.58 1.35 -12.93
N GLU A 172 -23.07 0.21 -13.42
CA GLU A 172 -24.49 -0.05 -13.57
C GLU A 172 -25.20 -0.22 -12.23
N TYR A 173 -24.56 -0.88 -11.28
CA TYR A 173 -25.02 -1.01 -9.89
C TYR A 173 -25.18 0.38 -9.26
N GLY A 174 -24.14 1.19 -9.31
CA GLY A 174 -24.17 2.55 -8.77
C GLY A 174 -25.27 3.41 -9.37
N LYS A 175 -25.45 3.39 -10.70
CA LYS A 175 -26.54 4.13 -11.38
C LYS A 175 -27.92 3.69 -10.91
N LYS A 176 -28.15 2.38 -10.64
CA LYS A 176 -29.44 1.90 -10.11
C LYS A 176 -29.72 2.49 -8.73
N TRP A 177 -28.69 2.55 -7.87
CA TRP A 177 -28.82 3.16 -6.54
C TRP A 177 -29.01 4.66 -6.59
N GLU A 178 -28.23 5.37 -7.42
CA GLU A 178 -28.38 6.82 -7.64
C GLU A 178 -29.81 7.15 -8.10
N ASN A 179 -30.30 6.47 -9.12
CA ASN A 179 -31.65 6.65 -9.64
C ASN A 179 -32.71 6.39 -8.56
N TYR A 180 -32.58 5.31 -7.79
CA TYR A 180 -33.50 5.02 -6.71
C TYR A 180 -33.49 6.10 -5.62
N ASN A 181 -32.29 6.61 -5.27
CA ASN A 181 -32.12 7.61 -4.22
C ASN A 181 -32.75 8.96 -4.57
N THR A 182 -32.81 9.33 -5.86
CA THR A 182 -33.46 10.58 -6.34
C THR A 182 -34.97 10.51 -6.36
N LEU A 183 -35.57 9.30 -6.22
CA LEU A 183 -37.03 9.15 -6.22
C LEU A 183 -37.67 9.80 -5.01
N SER A 184 -38.84 10.43 -5.21
CA SER A 184 -39.71 10.89 -4.12
C SER A 184 -40.24 9.71 -3.27
N LYS A 185 -40.68 9.97 -2.05
CA LYS A 185 -41.25 8.94 -1.16
C LYS A 185 -42.37 8.15 -1.85
N ARG A 186 -43.27 8.83 -2.62
CA ARG A 186 -44.37 8.20 -3.35
C ARG A 186 -43.83 7.28 -4.48
N GLN A 187 -42.79 7.66 -5.15
CA GLN A 187 -42.17 6.81 -6.19
C GLN A 187 -41.43 5.62 -5.57
N LYS A 188 -40.68 5.83 -4.48
CA LYS A 188 -40.01 4.75 -3.76
C LYS A 188 -40.99 3.68 -3.25
N SER A 189 -42.20 4.06 -2.82
CA SER A 189 -43.22 3.07 -2.39
C SER A 189 -43.73 2.17 -3.52
N LYS A 190 -43.49 2.55 -4.79
CA LYS A 190 -43.93 1.81 -5.98
C LYS A 190 -42.75 1.19 -6.76
N THR A 191 -41.51 1.48 -6.39
CA THR A 191 -40.30 1.03 -7.08
C THR A 191 -39.52 0.09 -6.15
N PRO A 192 -39.21 -1.13 -6.57
CA PRO A 192 -38.36 -2.02 -5.78
C PRO A 192 -37.02 -1.37 -5.46
N LYS A 193 -36.62 -1.46 -4.19
CA LYS A 193 -35.31 -1.02 -3.74
C LYS A 193 -34.24 -1.88 -4.41
N PRO A 194 -33.17 -1.32 -4.99
CA PRO A 194 -32.06 -2.11 -5.51
C PRO A 194 -31.51 -3.05 -4.43
N ARG A 195 -31.15 -4.26 -4.81
CA ARG A 195 -30.49 -5.20 -3.90
C ARG A 195 -29.10 -4.66 -3.56
N TYR A 196 -28.75 -4.69 -2.28
CA TYR A 196 -27.38 -4.44 -1.85
C TYR A 196 -26.50 -5.62 -2.22
N ASP A 197 -25.39 -5.32 -2.89
CA ASP A 197 -24.40 -6.27 -3.35
C ASP A 197 -23.03 -5.77 -2.88
N ILE A 198 -22.44 -6.45 -1.89
CA ILE A 198 -21.24 -5.99 -1.22
C ILE A 198 -20.03 -5.96 -2.18
N GLU A 199 -19.93 -6.93 -3.08
CA GLU A 199 -18.88 -6.98 -4.08
C GLU A 199 -18.95 -5.78 -5.03
N MET A 200 -20.16 -5.51 -5.56
CA MET A 200 -20.37 -4.36 -6.44
C MET A 200 -20.22 -3.04 -5.72
N GLU A 201 -20.63 -2.94 -4.46
CA GLU A 201 -20.44 -1.71 -3.65
C GLU A 201 -18.97 -1.38 -3.48
N VAL A 202 -18.14 -2.38 -3.15
CA VAL A 202 -16.69 -2.19 -3.00
C VAL A 202 -16.03 -1.74 -4.30
N VAL A 203 -16.42 -2.32 -5.45
CA VAL A 203 -15.91 -1.87 -6.76
C VAL A 203 -16.48 -0.50 -7.13
N TRP A 204 -17.72 -0.19 -6.74
CA TRP A 204 -18.32 1.13 -6.91
C TRP A 204 -17.62 2.21 -6.07
N GLU A 205 -17.16 1.91 -4.85
CA GLU A 205 -16.32 2.81 -4.05
C GLU A 205 -15.04 3.21 -4.81
N ILE A 206 -14.46 2.29 -5.60
CA ILE A 206 -13.29 2.61 -6.44
C ILE A 206 -13.67 3.66 -7.50
N LEU A 207 -14.80 3.46 -8.18
CA LEU A 207 -15.26 4.39 -9.23
C LEU A 207 -15.60 5.78 -8.69
N ARG A 208 -15.97 5.87 -7.40
CA ARG A 208 -16.20 7.15 -6.70
C ARG A 208 -14.93 7.77 -6.10
N GLY A 209 -13.80 7.07 -6.15
CA GLY A 209 -12.54 7.52 -5.54
C GLY A 209 -12.48 7.37 -4.01
N GLU A 210 -13.37 6.60 -3.42
CA GLU A 210 -13.45 6.34 -1.98
C GLU A 210 -12.58 5.16 -1.53
N ARG A 211 -12.18 4.32 -2.48
CA ARG A 211 -11.29 3.17 -2.28
C ARG A 211 -10.18 3.18 -3.31
N HIS A 212 -8.98 2.79 -2.90
CA HIS A 212 -7.77 2.86 -3.70
C HIS A 212 -7.25 1.46 -4.04
N ILE A 213 -6.67 1.32 -5.23
CA ILE A 213 -6.15 0.05 -5.73
C ILE A 213 -4.66 -0.05 -5.43
N SER A 214 -4.25 -1.13 -4.72
CA SER A 214 -2.87 -1.63 -4.68
C SER A 214 -2.78 -2.86 -5.56
N CYS A 215 -2.01 -2.80 -6.64
CA CYS A 215 -2.00 -3.83 -7.68
C CYS A 215 -0.66 -4.56 -7.76
N HIS A 216 -0.67 -5.87 -7.45
CA HIS A 216 0.45 -6.76 -7.74
C HIS A 216 0.74 -6.80 -9.25
N SER A 217 1.99 -6.56 -9.65
CA SER A 217 2.37 -6.46 -11.05
C SER A 217 3.86 -6.63 -11.27
N TYR A 218 4.25 -7.18 -12.40
CA TYR A 218 5.65 -7.31 -12.80
C TYR A 218 5.90 -6.76 -14.20
N VAL A 219 5.11 -7.20 -15.18
CA VAL A 219 5.38 -7.03 -16.61
C VAL A 219 4.77 -5.72 -17.14
N GLN A 220 5.57 -4.94 -17.85
CA GLN A 220 5.23 -3.60 -18.31
C GLN A 220 3.97 -3.53 -19.19
N SER A 221 3.71 -4.55 -20.02
CA SER A 221 2.52 -4.57 -20.88
C SER A 221 1.22 -4.67 -20.09
N GLU A 222 1.21 -5.42 -18.99
CA GLU A 222 0.06 -5.58 -18.11
C GLU A 222 -0.18 -4.32 -17.27
N ILE A 223 0.90 -3.68 -16.78
CA ILE A 223 0.84 -2.39 -16.07
C ILE A 223 0.22 -1.34 -17.00
N ASN A 224 0.70 -1.25 -18.23
CA ASN A 224 0.17 -0.31 -19.23
C ASN A 224 -1.30 -0.63 -19.60
N MET A 225 -1.66 -1.91 -19.68
CA MET A 225 -3.05 -2.34 -19.93
C MET A 225 -3.98 -1.86 -18.81
N LEU A 226 -3.62 -2.13 -17.55
CA LEU A 226 -4.49 -1.77 -16.43
C LEU A 226 -4.62 -0.24 -16.26
N MET A 227 -3.56 0.54 -16.52
CA MET A 227 -3.67 2.00 -16.56
C MET A 227 -4.69 2.46 -17.60
N LYS A 228 -4.68 1.89 -18.84
CA LYS A 228 -5.64 2.22 -19.88
C LYS A 228 -7.07 1.85 -19.51
N VAL A 229 -7.26 0.67 -18.92
CA VAL A 229 -8.59 0.26 -18.43
C VAL A 229 -9.08 1.25 -17.37
N ALA A 230 -8.27 1.57 -16.37
CA ALA A 230 -8.62 2.53 -15.32
C ALA A 230 -9.00 3.90 -15.91
N GLU A 231 -8.18 4.43 -16.82
CA GLU A 231 -8.42 5.70 -17.50
C GLU A 231 -9.75 5.71 -18.28
N SER A 232 -10.14 4.60 -18.91
CA SER A 232 -11.42 4.48 -19.63
C SER A 232 -12.64 4.57 -18.71
N PHE A 233 -12.47 4.29 -17.43
CA PHE A 233 -13.50 4.46 -16.39
C PHE A 233 -13.35 5.75 -15.58
N GLY A 234 -12.36 6.59 -15.91
CA GLY A 234 -12.11 7.87 -15.22
C GLY A 234 -11.45 7.72 -13.86
N ILE A 235 -10.81 6.59 -13.58
CA ILE A 235 -10.12 6.30 -12.32
C ILE A 235 -8.61 6.16 -12.53
N LYS A 236 -7.88 6.12 -11.41
CA LYS A 236 -6.43 5.91 -11.39
C LYS A 236 -6.07 4.71 -10.50
N ILE A 237 -5.06 3.98 -10.90
CA ILE A 237 -4.41 3.01 -10.02
C ILE A 237 -3.58 3.79 -9.01
N ASN A 238 -3.76 3.54 -7.71
CA ASN A 238 -3.01 4.25 -6.68
C ASN A 238 -1.55 3.77 -6.64
N THR A 239 -1.33 2.46 -6.57
CA THR A 239 0.02 1.88 -6.48
C THR A 239 0.09 0.58 -7.25
N PHE A 240 1.12 0.44 -8.08
CA PHE A 240 1.55 -0.85 -8.57
C PHE A 240 2.65 -1.37 -7.64
N THR A 241 2.44 -2.54 -7.06
CA THR A 241 3.40 -3.14 -6.13
C THR A 241 4.15 -4.30 -6.78
N HIS A 242 5.40 -4.54 -6.38
CA HIS A 242 6.38 -5.44 -7.01
C HIS A 242 6.72 -5.08 -8.46
N ILE A 243 6.64 -3.82 -8.79
CA ILE A 243 6.68 -3.31 -10.15
C ILE A 243 8.07 -3.43 -10.80
N LEU A 244 8.58 -4.64 -10.99
CA LEU A 244 9.97 -4.89 -11.42
C LEU A 244 10.31 -4.41 -12.83
N GLU A 245 9.33 -4.31 -13.74
CA GLU A 245 9.50 -3.67 -15.06
C GLU A 245 8.96 -2.24 -15.12
N GLY A 246 8.75 -1.59 -13.98
CA GLY A 246 8.23 -0.21 -13.93
C GLY A 246 9.09 0.78 -14.70
N TYR A 247 10.41 0.61 -14.69
CA TYR A 247 11.33 1.45 -15.42
C TYR A 247 11.03 1.55 -16.92
N LYS A 248 10.43 0.52 -17.52
CA LYS A 248 10.04 0.51 -18.94
C LYS A 248 8.83 1.41 -19.23
N VAL A 249 8.02 1.74 -18.22
CA VAL A 249 6.80 2.54 -18.33
C VAL A 249 6.77 3.74 -17.39
N ALA A 250 7.90 4.12 -16.81
CA ALA A 250 8.03 5.13 -15.77
C ALA A 250 7.33 6.46 -16.12
N THR A 251 7.57 7.01 -17.32
CA THR A 251 6.93 8.24 -17.79
C THR A 251 5.40 8.12 -17.88
N LYS A 252 4.90 6.95 -18.29
CA LYS A 252 3.44 6.72 -18.36
C LYS A 252 2.84 6.64 -16.97
N MET A 253 3.51 5.99 -16.02
CA MET A 253 3.09 5.94 -14.62
C MET A 253 3.05 7.32 -13.99
N ALA A 254 4.09 8.13 -14.18
CA ALA A 254 4.12 9.51 -13.71
C ALA A 254 2.95 10.34 -14.27
N LYS A 255 2.66 10.21 -15.58
CA LYS A 255 1.51 10.89 -16.21
C LYS A 255 0.18 10.38 -15.67
N HIS A 256 0.04 9.08 -15.47
CA HIS A 256 -1.16 8.46 -14.87
C HIS A 256 -1.35 8.91 -13.42
N GLY A 257 -0.25 9.14 -12.71
CA GLY A 257 -0.22 9.50 -11.29
C GLY A 257 -0.23 8.28 -10.36
N ALA A 258 0.19 7.13 -10.85
CA ALA A 258 0.36 5.92 -10.04
C ALA A 258 1.69 5.96 -9.29
N GLY A 259 1.70 5.45 -8.06
CA GLY A 259 2.93 5.13 -7.33
C GLY A 259 3.49 3.76 -7.69
N GLY A 260 4.71 3.50 -7.27
CA GLY A 260 5.41 2.23 -7.49
C GLY A 260 6.00 1.67 -6.20
N GLY A 261 5.50 0.52 -5.76
CA GLY A 261 6.17 -0.31 -4.77
C GLY A 261 7.10 -1.28 -5.47
N SER A 262 8.34 -1.41 -5.04
CA SER A 262 9.32 -2.28 -5.70
C SER A 262 10.16 -3.07 -4.70
N PHE A 263 10.73 -4.16 -5.16
CA PHE A 263 11.90 -4.75 -4.51
C PHE A 263 13.15 -3.99 -4.99
N SER A 264 14.16 -3.89 -4.14
CA SER A 264 15.37 -3.14 -4.47
C SER A 264 16.24 -3.86 -5.49
N ASP A 265 16.45 -5.17 -5.32
CA ASP A 265 17.35 -5.98 -6.15
C ASP A 265 16.92 -7.46 -6.29
N TRP A 266 15.66 -7.73 -6.19
CA TRP A 266 15.11 -9.06 -6.44
C TRP A 266 14.89 -9.26 -7.94
N TRP A 267 15.74 -10.02 -8.57
CA TRP A 267 15.65 -10.36 -9.98
C TRP A 267 15.73 -11.86 -10.22
N ALA A 268 15.19 -12.29 -11.36
CA ALA A 268 15.33 -13.63 -11.93
C ALA A 268 14.95 -14.81 -11.01
N TYR A 269 14.13 -14.59 -9.95
CA TYR A 269 13.65 -15.67 -9.09
C TYR A 269 12.48 -16.46 -9.72
N LYS A 270 11.89 -15.93 -10.78
CA LYS A 270 10.95 -16.60 -11.69
C LYS A 270 11.00 -15.95 -13.08
N TYR A 271 10.47 -16.65 -14.09
CA TYR A 271 10.60 -16.22 -15.49
C TYR A 271 9.98 -14.84 -15.76
N GLU A 272 8.79 -14.54 -15.22
CA GLU A 272 8.13 -13.25 -15.48
C GLU A 272 8.85 -12.03 -14.89
N VAL A 273 9.91 -12.22 -14.13
CA VAL A 273 10.74 -11.14 -13.57
C VAL A 273 12.17 -11.14 -14.09
N ILE A 274 12.40 -11.79 -15.23
CA ILE A 274 13.73 -11.92 -15.84
C ILE A 274 14.35 -10.57 -16.20
N ASP A 275 13.53 -9.56 -16.49
CA ASP A 275 13.97 -8.22 -16.86
C ASP A 275 14.04 -7.25 -15.68
N ALA A 276 13.94 -7.75 -14.44
CA ALA A 276 14.12 -6.93 -13.24
C ALA A 276 15.54 -6.40 -13.14
N ILE A 277 15.70 -5.13 -12.75
CA ILE A 277 16.98 -4.46 -12.59
C ILE A 277 17.04 -3.69 -11.27
N PRO A 278 18.21 -3.57 -10.63
CA PRO A 278 18.35 -2.86 -9.35
C PRO A 278 18.18 -1.33 -9.46
N TYR A 279 18.15 -0.80 -10.66
CA TYR A 279 17.96 0.63 -10.94
C TYR A 279 16.49 1.03 -11.06
N ASN A 280 15.55 0.07 -10.98
CA ASN A 280 14.12 0.29 -11.23
C ASN A 280 13.55 1.41 -10.36
N GLY A 281 13.77 1.36 -9.03
CA GLY A 281 13.27 2.39 -8.11
C GLY A 281 13.82 3.79 -8.43
N PRO A 282 15.13 3.98 -8.55
CA PRO A 282 15.73 5.25 -8.95
C PRO A 282 15.21 5.81 -10.29
N ILE A 283 15.09 4.99 -11.33
CA ILE A 283 14.56 5.41 -12.64
C ILE A 283 13.09 5.86 -12.54
N LEU A 284 12.28 5.13 -11.80
CA LEU A 284 10.89 5.52 -11.53
C LEU A 284 10.82 6.87 -10.81
N SER A 285 11.67 7.06 -9.78
CA SER A 285 11.70 8.30 -9.00
C SER A 285 12.16 9.50 -9.85
N GLU A 286 13.17 9.32 -10.71
CA GLU A 286 13.65 10.33 -11.65
C GLU A 286 12.54 10.75 -12.63
N ALA A 287 11.72 9.81 -13.06
CA ALA A 287 10.54 10.09 -13.90
C ALA A 287 9.39 10.80 -13.17
N GLY A 288 9.49 10.99 -11.85
CA GLY A 288 8.47 11.66 -11.03
C GLY A 288 7.44 10.73 -10.39
N VAL A 289 7.66 9.42 -10.39
CA VAL A 289 6.82 8.44 -9.68
C VAL A 289 7.19 8.44 -8.19
N THR A 290 6.19 8.44 -7.31
CA THR A 290 6.43 8.17 -5.88
C THR A 290 6.79 6.70 -5.70
N VAL A 291 8.01 6.42 -5.23
CA VAL A 291 8.55 5.06 -5.09
C VAL A 291 8.64 4.67 -3.63
N ALA A 292 8.22 3.45 -3.31
CA ALA A 292 8.49 2.78 -2.04
C ALA A 292 9.24 1.45 -2.28
N TYR A 293 10.02 1.01 -1.30
CA TYR A 293 10.50 -0.36 -1.24
C TYR A 293 9.67 -1.15 -0.23
N ASN A 294 9.21 -2.32 -0.63
CA ASN A 294 8.37 -3.21 0.15
C ASN A 294 9.04 -4.57 0.38
N SER A 295 8.46 -5.35 1.26
CA SER A 295 9.03 -6.62 1.63
C SER A 295 8.40 -7.83 0.95
N ASP A 296 7.09 -7.95 0.98
CA ASP A 296 6.35 -9.19 0.62
C ASP A 296 6.94 -10.47 1.27
N ASN A 297 7.66 -10.29 2.37
CA ASN A 297 8.41 -11.39 3.02
C ASN A 297 8.63 -11.12 4.51
N ALA A 298 8.27 -12.08 5.36
CA ALA A 298 8.33 -11.97 6.82
C ALA A 298 9.75 -11.81 7.39
N GLU A 299 10.80 -12.22 6.66
CA GLU A 299 12.19 -12.02 7.06
C GLU A 299 12.80 -10.76 6.51
N MET A 300 12.45 -10.37 5.28
CA MET A 300 12.98 -9.16 4.65
C MET A 300 12.40 -7.89 5.27
N ILE A 301 11.15 -7.91 5.72
CA ILE A 301 10.47 -6.73 6.29
C ILE A 301 11.28 -6.03 7.39
N ARG A 302 11.95 -6.77 8.26
CA ARG A 302 12.81 -6.22 9.32
C ARG A 302 14.14 -5.63 8.81
N ARG A 303 14.39 -5.68 7.49
CA ARG A 303 15.63 -5.20 6.83
C ARG A 303 15.35 -4.14 5.79
N LEU A 304 14.19 -3.51 5.78
CA LEU A 304 13.84 -2.49 4.81
C LEU A 304 14.81 -1.29 4.80
N ASN A 305 15.49 -1.00 5.92
CA ASN A 305 16.59 -0.05 5.97
C ASN A 305 17.75 -0.45 5.05
N GLN A 306 18.05 -1.75 4.92
CA GLN A 306 19.08 -2.24 4.00
C GLN A 306 18.61 -2.16 2.55
N GLU A 307 17.33 -2.39 2.31
CA GLU A 307 16.72 -2.24 0.99
C GLU A 307 16.82 -0.77 0.52
N ALA A 308 16.51 0.19 1.41
CA ALA A 308 16.69 1.62 1.11
C ALA A 308 18.15 1.98 0.75
N ALA A 309 19.12 1.43 1.48
CA ALA A 309 20.55 1.68 1.20
C ALA A 309 20.98 1.22 -0.19
N LYS A 310 20.29 0.27 -0.80
CA LYS A 310 20.58 -0.19 -2.17
C LYS A 310 20.22 0.88 -3.21
N ALA A 311 19.24 1.75 -2.95
CA ALA A 311 18.94 2.89 -3.82
C ALA A 311 20.09 3.91 -3.85
N VAL A 312 20.81 4.10 -2.73
CA VAL A 312 22.06 4.87 -2.70
C VAL A 312 23.11 4.17 -3.54
N LYS A 313 23.34 2.88 -3.30
CA LYS A 313 24.41 2.11 -3.96
C LYS A 313 24.24 1.99 -5.47
N TYR A 314 23.05 1.65 -5.92
CA TYR A 314 22.79 1.41 -7.35
C TYR A 314 22.31 2.67 -8.07
N GLY A 315 21.49 3.48 -7.44
CA GLY A 315 20.89 4.65 -8.07
C GLY A 315 21.60 5.97 -7.83
N GLY A 316 22.60 5.99 -6.93
CA GLY A 316 23.29 7.21 -6.57
C GLY A 316 22.42 8.24 -5.83
N LEU A 317 21.31 7.81 -5.25
CA LEU A 317 20.46 8.70 -4.46
C LEU A 317 21.21 9.17 -3.20
N SER A 318 20.84 10.36 -2.70
CA SER A 318 21.26 10.73 -1.35
C SER A 318 20.64 9.76 -0.32
N GLU A 319 21.29 9.62 0.84
CA GLU A 319 20.76 8.79 1.94
C GLU A 319 19.37 9.26 2.35
N GLU A 320 19.14 10.56 2.35
CA GLU A 320 17.84 11.17 2.67
C GLU A 320 16.74 10.77 1.67
N GLU A 321 17.01 10.84 0.37
CA GLU A 321 16.03 10.43 -0.65
C GLU A 321 15.77 8.93 -0.62
N ALA A 322 16.81 8.13 -0.44
CA ALA A 322 16.68 6.68 -0.31
C ALA A 322 15.86 6.27 0.94
N TRP A 323 16.04 7.00 2.06
CA TRP A 323 15.30 6.75 3.29
C TRP A 323 13.79 7.01 3.13
N LYS A 324 13.41 7.95 2.28
CA LYS A 324 12.00 8.20 1.95
C LYS A 324 11.32 6.99 1.32
N TYR A 325 12.05 6.10 0.66
CA TYR A 325 11.48 4.90 0.03
C TYR A 325 10.88 3.91 1.03
N VAL A 326 11.27 4.00 2.30
CA VAL A 326 10.77 3.14 3.36
C VAL A 326 10.08 3.91 4.49
N THR A 327 9.88 5.22 4.34
CA THR A 327 9.24 6.06 5.35
C THR A 327 8.16 6.96 4.75
N LEU A 328 8.52 8.12 4.22
CA LEU A 328 7.56 9.12 3.73
C LEU A 328 6.83 8.67 2.46
N ASN A 329 7.52 8.01 1.54
CA ASN A 329 6.89 7.60 0.29
C ASN A 329 5.83 6.51 0.48
N PRO A 330 6.08 5.40 1.22
CA PRO A 330 5.01 4.46 1.53
C PRO A 330 3.86 5.12 2.32
N ALA A 331 4.14 6.07 3.23
CA ALA A 331 3.08 6.83 3.88
C ALA A 331 2.20 7.58 2.89
N LYS A 332 2.80 8.22 1.86
CA LYS A 332 2.06 8.88 0.76
C LYS A 332 1.26 7.89 -0.07
N LEU A 333 1.84 6.73 -0.43
CA LEU A 333 1.14 5.69 -1.18
C LEU A 333 -0.06 5.15 -0.40
N LEU A 334 0.05 5.05 0.92
CA LEU A 334 -1.02 4.63 1.82
C LEU A 334 -1.96 5.78 2.24
N ARG A 335 -1.70 7.02 1.82
CA ARG A 335 -2.48 8.23 2.14
C ARG A 335 -2.60 8.47 3.64
N ILE A 336 -1.52 8.25 4.36
CA ILE A 336 -1.39 8.47 5.80
C ILE A 336 -0.19 9.37 6.15
N ASP A 337 0.34 10.08 5.17
CA ASP A 337 1.51 10.95 5.33
C ASP A 337 1.21 12.23 6.13
N ASP A 338 -0.05 12.53 6.37
CA ASP A 338 -0.49 13.52 7.36
C ASP A 338 -0.27 13.04 8.80
N LYS A 339 -0.21 11.74 9.04
CA LYS A 339 -0.13 11.11 10.38
C LYS A 339 1.24 10.53 10.71
N VAL A 340 1.94 9.93 9.72
CA VAL A 340 3.20 9.19 9.91
C VAL A 340 4.21 9.44 8.79
N GLY A 341 5.33 8.74 8.77
CA GLY A 341 6.31 8.71 7.67
C GLY A 341 7.33 9.85 7.69
N SER A 342 7.21 10.82 8.59
CA SER A 342 8.23 11.85 8.83
C SER A 342 8.13 12.41 10.24
N ILE A 343 9.24 12.95 10.77
CA ILE A 343 9.29 13.60 12.06
C ILE A 343 8.80 15.05 11.88
N ALA A 344 7.54 15.31 12.27
CA ALA A 344 6.94 16.63 12.23
C ALA A 344 5.95 16.81 13.38
N THR A 345 5.83 18.03 13.89
CA THR A 345 4.87 18.36 14.95
C THR A 345 3.45 18.01 14.53
N GLY A 346 2.71 17.37 15.41
CA GLY A 346 1.34 16.92 15.20
C GLY A 346 1.23 15.51 14.62
N LYS A 347 2.30 14.92 14.11
CA LYS A 347 2.29 13.52 13.66
C LYS A 347 2.44 12.55 14.82
N HIS A 348 2.06 11.30 14.59
CA HIS A 348 2.24 10.23 15.55
C HIS A 348 3.75 10.05 15.84
N ALA A 349 4.07 9.78 17.08
CA ALA A 349 5.43 9.53 17.53
C ALA A 349 5.86 8.07 17.24
N ASP A 350 5.60 7.60 16.04
CA ASP A 350 6.11 6.34 15.52
C ASP A 350 7.56 6.55 15.09
N LEU A 351 8.48 6.27 15.98
CA LEU A 351 9.90 6.61 15.87
C LEU A 351 10.77 5.35 16.01
N ALA A 352 11.93 5.35 15.37
CA ALA A 352 12.93 4.28 15.44
C ALA A 352 14.35 4.85 15.66
#